data_da4d708570be2de63135057379f30399
#
_entry.id   da4d708570be2de63135057379f30399
#
_cell.length_a   1.000
_cell.length_b   1.000
_cell.length_c   1.000
_cell.angle_alpha   90.00
_cell.angle_beta   90.00
_cell.angle_gamma   90.00
#
_symmetry.space_group_name_H-M   'P 1'
#
loop_
_entity.id
_entity.type
_entity.pdbx_description
1 polymer ?
#
loop_
_entity_poly.entity_id
_entity_poly.type
_entity_poly.pdbx_seq_one_letter_code
_entity_poly.pdbx_strand_id
1 'polypeptide(L)'
;MYRAEFSPYIPEDIEEIHKYIKETLDNLKAADRIKNSLLEKIEFIKENPYVRPLVNDRYLAYLGLRSIRINNYSLFYVIKENDDIKKMALPAI
;
A
#
# COMPACT_ATOMS: atom_id res chain seq x y z
N MET A 1 8.32 -3.02 18.43
CA MET A 1 8.08 -3.73 17.20
C MET A 1 7.50 -2.81 16.14
N TYR A 2 7.96 -2.94 14.92
CA TYR A 2 7.54 -2.05 13.84
C TYR A 2 6.56 -2.75 12.93
N ARG A 3 5.65 -2.01 12.37
CA ARG A 3 4.71 -2.56 11.42
C ARG A 3 4.38 -1.55 10.34
N ALA A 4 4.01 -2.05 9.17
CA ALA A 4 3.59 -1.21 8.07
C ALA A 4 2.13 -0.80 8.27
N GLU A 5 1.85 0.46 8.00
CA GLU A 5 0.50 0.99 8.08
C GLU A 5 0.09 1.49 6.71
N PHE A 6 -1.02 0.98 6.23
CA PHE A 6 -1.57 1.40 4.96
C PHE A 6 -2.80 2.26 5.17
N SER A 7 -3.17 3.02 4.17
CA SER A 7 -4.39 3.81 4.24
C SER A 7 -5.59 2.90 4.52
N PRO A 8 -6.53 3.32 5.36
CA PRO A 8 -7.71 2.51 5.63
C PRO A 8 -8.62 2.37 4.41
N TYR A 9 -8.38 3.15 3.36
CA TYR A 9 -9.18 3.05 2.15
C TYR A 9 -8.64 2.04 1.15
N ILE A 10 -7.52 1.40 1.44
CA ILE A 10 -6.92 0.42 0.52
C ILE A 10 -7.89 -0.71 0.14
N PRO A 11 -8.64 -1.31 1.07
CA PRO A 11 -9.55 -2.38 0.66
C PRO A 11 -10.59 -1.91 -0.37
N GLU A 12 -11.14 -0.71 -0.18
CA GLU A 12 -12.10 -0.18 -1.11
C GLU A 12 -11.45 0.13 -2.44
N ASP A 13 -10.24 0.67 -2.40
CA ASP A 13 -9.52 1.01 -3.62
C ASP A 13 -9.23 -0.22 -4.45
N ILE A 14 -8.87 -1.32 -3.80
CA ILE A 14 -8.60 -2.57 -4.50
C ILE A 14 -9.88 -3.08 -5.16
N GLU A 15 -11.01 -2.99 -4.45
CA GLU A 15 -12.27 -3.43 -5.03
C GLU A 15 -12.66 -2.56 -6.23
N GLU A 16 -12.39 -1.28 -6.17
CA GLU A 16 -12.69 -0.40 -7.30
C GLU A 16 -11.81 -0.69 -8.50
N ILE A 17 -10.53 -0.98 -8.26
CA ILE A 17 -9.64 -1.37 -9.34
C ILE A 17 -10.14 -2.66 -9.98
N HIS A 18 -10.52 -3.63 -9.17
CA HIS A 18 -11.03 -4.89 -9.65
C HIS A 18 -12.28 -4.68 -10.51
N LYS A 19 -13.20 -3.86 -10.01
CA LYS A 19 -14.44 -3.59 -10.72
C LYS A 19 -14.16 -2.88 -12.06
N TYR A 20 -13.25 -1.94 -12.07
CA TYR A 20 -12.93 -1.21 -13.27
C TYR A 20 -12.36 -2.17 -14.35
N ILE A 21 -11.42 -3.01 -13.98
CA ILE A 21 -10.81 -3.92 -14.94
C ILE A 21 -11.82 -4.95 -15.42
N LYS A 22 -12.65 -5.46 -14.50
CA LYS A 22 -13.63 -6.45 -14.83
C LYS A 22 -14.72 -5.91 -15.75
N GLU A 23 -15.24 -4.74 -15.43
CA GLU A 23 -16.41 -4.21 -16.14
C GLU A 23 -16.06 -3.27 -17.27
N THR A 24 -15.16 -2.34 -17.04
CA THR A 24 -14.83 -1.34 -18.04
C THR A 24 -13.91 -1.91 -19.10
N LEU A 25 -12.95 -2.71 -18.69
CA LEU A 25 -12.01 -3.33 -19.65
C LEU A 25 -12.44 -4.74 -20.01
N ASP A 26 -13.55 -5.22 -19.43
CA ASP A 26 -14.12 -6.53 -19.74
C ASP A 26 -13.09 -7.65 -19.63
N ASN A 27 -12.34 -7.68 -18.54
CA ASN A 27 -11.28 -8.66 -18.37
C ASN A 27 -11.21 -9.18 -16.95
N LEU A 28 -12.09 -10.14 -16.63
CA LEU A 28 -12.16 -10.70 -15.30
C LEU A 28 -10.86 -11.39 -14.88
N LYS A 29 -10.19 -12.07 -15.80
CA LYS A 29 -8.96 -12.75 -15.46
C LYS A 29 -7.87 -11.77 -15.01
N ALA A 30 -7.75 -10.66 -15.74
CA ALA A 30 -6.78 -9.64 -15.37
C ALA A 30 -7.18 -8.98 -14.06
N ALA A 31 -8.48 -8.77 -13.85
CA ALA A 31 -8.96 -8.18 -12.61
C ALA A 31 -8.56 -9.03 -11.41
N ASP A 32 -8.79 -10.33 -11.51
CA ASP A 32 -8.46 -11.25 -10.42
C ASP A 32 -6.96 -11.33 -10.20
N ARG A 33 -6.18 -11.35 -11.27
CA ARG A 33 -4.73 -11.45 -11.15
C ARG A 33 -4.14 -10.21 -10.46
N ILE A 34 -4.62 -9.03 -10.85
CA ILE A 34 -4.13 -7.80 -10.27
C ILE A 34 -4.55 -7.68 -8.82
N LYS A 35 -5.80 -8.03 -8.50
CA LYS A 35 -6.26 -7.99 -7.12
C LYS A 35 -5.42 -8.92 -6.26
N ASN A 36 -5.16 -10.14 -6.72
CA ASN A 36 -4.36 -11.08 -5.96
C ASN A 36 -2.92 -10.59 -5.78
N SER A 37 -2.34 -9.97 -6.80
CA SER A 37 -1.00 -9.43 -6.68
C SER A 37 -0.94 -8.31 -5.66
N LEU A 38 -1.96 -7.44 -5.64
CA LEU A 38 -2.00 -6.36 -4.66
C LEU A 38 -2.08 -6.91 -3.24
N LEU A 39 -2.94 -7.90 -3.04
CA LEU A 39 -3.10 -8.48 -1.71
C LEU A 39 -1.83 -9.21 -1.25
N GLU A 40 -1.16 -9.90 -2.16
CA GLU A 40 0.09 -10.58 -1.83
C GLU A 40 1.18 -9.60 -1.44
N LYS A 41 1.25 -8.48 -2.16
CA LYS A 41 2.26 -7.48 -1.85
C LYS A 41 2.00 -6.81 -0.50
N ILE A 42 0.75 -6.60 -0.17
CA ILE A 42 0.41 -6.04 1.13
C ILE A 42 0.88 -6.98 2.24
N GLU A 43 0.65 -8.28 2.10
CA GLU A 43 1.10 -9.24 3.11
C GLU A 43 2.61 -9.31 3.17
N PHE A 44 3.28 -9.24 2.03
CA PHE A 44 4.74 -9.25 2.00
C PHE A 44 5.30 -8.03 2.73
N ILE A 45 4.72 -6.85 2.49
CA ILE A 45 5.16 -5.63 3.14
C ILE A 45 4.91 -5.70 4.65
N LYS A 46 3.80 -6.29 5.06
CA LYS A 46 3.51 -6.40 6.49
C LYS A 46 4.58 -7.23 7.20
N GLU A 47 5.12 -8.22 6.52
CA GLU A 47 6.16 -9.05 7.12
C GLU A 47 7.55 -8.45 6.95
N ASN A 48 7.73 -7.58 5.97
CA ASN A 48 9.03 -7.02 5.65
C ASN A 48 8.93 -5.51 5.42
N PRO A 49 8.54 -4.73 6.44
CA PRO A 49 8.20 -3.33 6.21
C PRO A 49 9.34 -2.46 5.69
N TYR A 50 10.58 -2.85 5.96
CA TYR A 50 11.73 -2.07 5.50
C TYR A 50 12.25 -2.48 4.13
N VAL A 51 11.53 -3.37 3.44
CA VAL A 51 12.00 -3.86 2.15
C VAL A 51 12.04 -2.76 1.09
N ARG A 52 11.20 -1.73 1.21
CA ARG A 52 11.23 -0.63 0.26
C ARG A 52 11.85 0.60 0.87
N PRO A 53 12.60 1.38 0.10
CA PRO A 53 13.18 2.63 0.62
C PRO A 53 12.11 3.70 0.72
N LEU A 54 12.46 4.82 1.34
CA LEU A 54 11.60 5.98 1.33
C LEU A 54 11.43 6.47 -0.11
N VAL A 55 10.30 7.11 -0.38
CA VAL A 55 10.06 7.64 -1.71
C VAL A 55 11.02 8.76 -2.03
N ASN A 56 11.17 9.09 -3.32
CA ASN A 56 12.14 10.10 -3.72
C ASN A 56 11.71 11.53 -3.43
N ASP A 57 10.43 11.80 -3.35
CA ASP A 57 9.94 13.13 -3.05
C ASP A 57 10.36 13.52 -1.64
N ARG A 58 11.01 14.67 -1.49
CA ARG A 58 11.60 15.05 -0.21
C ARG A 58 10.56 15.22 0.88
N TYR A 59 9.44 15.86 0.56
CA TYR A 59 8.41 16.08 1.55
C TYR A 59 7.76 14.78 1.98
N LEU A 60 7.43 13.93 1.03
CA LEU A 60 6.81 12.65 1.35
C LEU A 60 7.78 11.73 2.08
N ALA A 61 9.06 11.80 1.74
CA ALA A 61 10.06 11.02 2.46
C ALA A 61 10.17 11.50 3.91
N TYR A 62 10.05 12.81 4.11
CA TYR A 62 10.07 13.38 5.46
C TYR A 62 8.89 12.82 6.27
N LEU A 63 7.76 12.58 5.64
CA LEU A 63 6.61 11.99 6.31
C LEU A 63 6.76 10.49 6.51
N GLY A 64 7.83 9.90 6.02
CA GLY A 64 8.09 8.48 6.21
C GLY A 64 7.46 7.58 5.18
N LEU A 65 7.03 8.14 4.04
CA LEU A 65 6.35 7.35 3.04
C LEU A 65 7.26 6.41 2.29
N ARG A 66 6.78 5.19 2.10
CA ARG A 66 7.42 4.20 1.25
C ARG A 66 6.39 3.71 0.26
N SER A 67 6.82 3.16 -0.84
CA SER A 67 5.88 2.66 -1.83
C SER A 67 6.41 1.42 -2.53
N ILE A 68 5.48 0.64 -3.05
CA ILE A 68 5.82 -0.50 -3.88
C ILE A 68 4.88 -0.48 -5.08
N ARG A 69 5.44 -0.79 -6.24
CA ARG A 69 4.67 -0.70 -7.47
C ARG A 69 4.22 -2.07 -7.93
N ILE A 70 2.96 -2.18 -8.31
CA ILE A 70 2.40 -3.39 -8.87
C ILE A 70 1.70 -2.99 -10.16
N ASN A 71 2.22 -3.39 -11.29
CA ASN A 71 1.71 -2.99 -12.60
C ASN A 71 1.70 -1.46 -12.68
N ASN A 72 0.54 -0.86 -12.91
CA ASN A 72 0.42 0.58 -12.99
C ASN A 72 0.01 1.22 -11.68
N TYR A 73 -0.05 0.45 -10.62
CA TYR A 73 -0.53 0.94 -9.34
C TYR A 73 0.61 1.02 -8.33
N SER A 74 0.54 2.00 -7.45
CA SER A 74 1.50 2.13 -6.38
C SER A 74 0.79 2.06 -5.05
N LEU A 75 1.33 1.24 -4.14
CA LEU A 75 0.83 1.16 -2.78
C LEU A 75 1.76 1.94 -1.90
N PHE A 76 1.21 2.85 -1.12
CA PHE A 76 1.99 3.68 -0.20
C PHE A 76 1.74 3.25 1.24
N TYR A 77 2.77 3.31 2.05
CA TYR A 77 2.64 2.95 3.46
C TYR A 77 3.69 3.69 4.29
N VAL A 78 3.45 3.69 5.59
CA VAL A 78 4.43 4.22 6.54
C VAL A 78 4.71 3.12 7.56
N ILE A 79 5.84 3.22 8.25
CA ILE A 79 6.17 2.26 9.29
C ILE A 79 5.94 2.91 10.63
N LYS A 80 5.23 2.22 11.50
CA LYS A 80 4.96 2.70 12.84
C LYS A 80 5.52 1.76 13.87
N GLU A 81 5.94 2.33 14.97
CA GLU A 81 6.38 1.55 16.07
C GLU A 81 5.19 1.16 16.89
N ASN A 82 5.08 -0.12 17.11
CA ASN A 82 3.89 -0.68 17.64
C ASN A 82 3.36 -0.04 18.90
N ASP A 83 4.13 0.06 19.92
CA ASP A 83 3.66 0.51 21.15
C ASP A 83 3.87 1.93 21.45
N ASP A 84 4.39 2.68 20.57
CA ASP A 84 4.77 3.98 20.88
C ASP A 84 3.93 4.93 20.22
N ILE A 85 2.70 4.82 20.49
CA ILE A 85 1.80 5.63 19.84
C ILE A 85 2.01 7.05 20.00
N LYS A 86 2.48 7.43 21.11
CA LYS A 86 2.66 8.82 21.33
C LYS A 86 3.57 9.44 20.36
N LYS A 87 4.42 8.69 19.72
CA LYS A 87 5.22 9.31 18.81
C LYS A 87 4.67 9.33 17.53
N MET A 88 3.63 8.87 17.38
CA MET A 88 3.15 8.74 16.15
C MET A 88 2.55 9.83 15.62
N ALA A 89 3.03 10.83 15.59
CA ALA A 89 2.47 11.96 15.02
C ALA A 89 2.36 11.89 13.55
N LEU A 90 2.56 10.78 12.98
CA LEU A 90 2.47 10.69 11.55
C LEU A 90 1.08 10.87 11.08
N PRO A 91 0.82 11.74 10.13
CA PRO A 91 -0.51 11.92 9.61
C PRO A 91 -0.95 10.70 8.86
N ALA A 92 -2.22 10.50 8.80
CA ALA A 92 -2.76 9.42 8.01
C ALA A 92 -2.62 9.81 6.55
N ILE A 93 -2.13 8.96 5.79
CA ILE A 93 -1.92 9.26 4.39
C ILE A 93 -2.87 8.45 3.54
#